data_66d2830e789fa0dfb3361e809e2eb344
#
_entry.id   66d2830e789fa0dfb3361e809e2eb344
#
_cell.length_a   1.000
_cell.length_b   1.000
_cell.length_c   1.000
_cell.angle_alpha   90.00
_cell.angle_beta   90.00
_cell.angle_gamma   90.00
#
_symmetry.space_group_name_H-M   'P 1'
#
loop_
_entity.id
_entity.type
_entity.pdbx_description
1 polymer ?
#
loop_
_entity_poly.entity_id
_entity_poly.type
_entity_poly.pdbx_seq_one_letter_code
_entity_poly.pdbx_strand_id
1 'polypeptide(L)'
;HGDSALMMANTRFGWIYSTKLSSYSEGKCLLVSFDYDPSLPENTGAEQKGYYTVTIQGETAVNQQNAESPLTDTHKLLTNEQPILAVNPNDSVLYVKLEDYLFLPSACWTTKDRALNWQLTYDPTQQPVVENRKSIYSLYLRAAATTGKPEDKAEEAIAVINAFNLAN
;
A
#
# COMPACT_ATOMS: atom_id res chain seq x y z
N HIS A 1 33.05 -18.13 -0.95
CA HIS A 1 32.27 -17.31 -0.02
C HIS A 1 31.31 -16.49 -0.87
N GLY A 2 30.05 -16.90 -0.95
CA GLY A 2 29.04 -16.15 -1.68
C GLY A 2 28.74 -14.87 -0.92
N ASP A 3 28.86 -13.72 -1.59
CA ASP A 3 28.33 -12.46 -1.08
C ASP A 3 26.82 -12.65 -0.89
N SER A 4 26.42 -12.74 0.38
CA SER A 4 25.01 -12.69 0.72
C SER A 4 24.53 -11.27 0.38
N ALA A 5 23.71 -11.14 -0.66
CA ALA A 5 23.13 -9.85 -1.01
C ALA A 5 22.43 -9.26 0.21
N LEU A 6 22.71 -8.01 0.54
CA LEU A 6 22.06 -7.32 1.65
C LEU A 6 20.57 -7.14 1.30
N MET A 7 19.71 -7.59 2.20
CA MET A 7 18.28 -7.31 2.07
C MET A 7 18.02 -5.86 2.44
N MET A 8 17.62 -5.06 1.47
CA MET A 8 17.31 -3.64 1.63
C MET A 8 15.84 -3.39 1.28
N ALA A 9 15.28 -2.32 1.82
CA ALA A 9 13.94 -1.87 1.49
C ALA A 9 14.00 -0.50 0.78
N ASN A 10 13.24 -0.39 -0.31
CA ASN A 10 13.00 0.90 -0.95
C ASN A 10 11.91 1.64 -0.19
N THR A 11 12.15 2.91 0.11
CA THR A 11 11.21 3.78 0.80
C THR A 11 11.09 5.12 0.07
N ARG A 12 10.10 5.94 0.43
CA ARG A 12 10.02 7.31 -0.08
C ARG A 12 11.20 8.21 0.30
N PHE A 13 12.06 7.77 1.23
CA PHE A 13 13.26 8.47 1.66
C PHE A 13 14.55 7.89 1.03
N GLY A 14 14.41 6.88 0.16
CA GLY A 14 15.51 6.12 -0.44
C GLY A 14 15.64 4.72 0.13
N TRP A 15 16.73 4.04 -0.25
CA TRP A 15 17.01 2.69 0.21
C TRP A 15 17.47 2.68 1.66
N ILE A 16 16.91 1.77 2.44
CA ILE A 16 17.31 1.54 3.82
C ILE A 16 17.79 0.10 4.03
N TYR A 17 18.70 -0.06 4.96
CA TYR A 17 19.16 -1.35 5.45
C TYR A 17 18.91 -1.47 6.95
N SER A 18 18.46 -2.63 7.38
CA SER A 18 18.41 -3.07 8.77
C SER A 18 18.50 -4.58 8.81
N THR A 19 19.16 -5.13 9.82
CA THR A 19 19.23 -6.59 10.02
C THR A 19 17.86 -7.25 10.16
N LYS A 20 16.85 -6.51 10.65
CA LYS A 20 15.47 -6.99 10.73
C LYS A 20 14.86 -7.31 9.36
N LEU A 21 15.30 -6.64 8.30
CA LEU A 21 14.75 -6.85 6.95
C LEU A 21 15.03 -8.25 6.42
N SER A 22 16.08 -8.93 6.89
CA SER A 22 16.41 -10.28 6.48
C SER A 22 15.34 -11.34 6.80
N SER A 23 14.39 -11.02 7.67
CA SER A 23 13.26 -11.91 8.00
C SER A 23 12.13 -11.87 6.96
N TYR A 24 12.19 -10.96 6.00
CA TYR A 24 11.17 -10.81 4.95
C TYR A 24 11.65 -11.31 3.60
N SER A 25 10.69 -11.68 2.77
CA SER A 25 10.95 -12.04 1.38
C SER A 25 11.05 -10.80 0.51
N GLU A 26 11.81 -10.90 -0.58
CA GLU A 26 11.80 -9.90 -1.64
C GLU A 26 10.38 -9.63 -2.16
N GLY A 27 10.07 -8.38 -2.46
CA GLY A 27 8.75 -7.93 -2.93
C GLY A 27 7.71 -7.77 -1.82
N LYS A 28 8.05 -8.04 -0.54
CA LYS A 28 7.12 -7.81 0.57
C LYS A 28 6.94 -6.32 0.85
N CYS A 29 5.69 -5.87 0.89
CA CYS A 29 5.33 -4.52 1.29
C CYS A 29 5.07 -4.44 2.79
N LEU A 30 5.62 -3.41 3.42
CA LEU A 30 5.52 -3.18 4.87
C LEU A 30 5.29 -1.70 5.15
N LEU A 31 4.63 -1.40 6.26
CA LEU A 31 4.70 -0.11 6.92
C LEU A 31 5.75 -0.21 8.03
N VAL A 32 6.79 0.62 7.97
CA VAL A 32 7.85 0.64 8.97
C VAL A 32 8.01 2.02 9.58
N SER A 33 8.26 2.06 10.88
CA SER A 33 8.81 3.22 11.56
C SER A 33 10.27 2.95 11.88
N PHE A 34 11.14 3.91 11.62
CA PHE A 34 12.57 3.74 11.84
C PHE A 34 13.25 5.04 12.26
N ASP A 35 14.35 4.90 12.97
CA ASP A 35 15.26 5.98 13.31
C ASP A 35 16.51 5.91 12.44
N TYR A 36 16.96 7.07 12.00
CA TYR A 36 18.21 7.27 11.29
C TYR A 36 19.16 8.11 12.14
N ASP A 37 20.36 7.58 12.43
CA ASP A 37 21.42 8.30 13.10
C ASP A 37 22.59 8.51 12.14
N PRO A 38 22.83 9.75 11.67
CA PRO A 38 23.94 10.05 10.77
C PRO A 38 25.32 9.93 11.41
N SER A 39 25.40 9.87 12.74
CA SER A 39 26.67 9.78 13.48
C SER A 39 27.23 8.35 13.55
N LEU A 40 26.41 7.35 13.20
CA LEU A 40 26.87 5.96 13.20
C LEU A 40 27.92 5.72 12.10
N PRO A 41 28.99 4.97 12.38
CA PRO A 41 30.03 4.62 11.41
C PRO A 41 29.45 3.96 10.14
N GLU A 42 28.42 3.16 10.27
CA GLU A 42 27.71 2.48 9.19
C GLU A 42 27.09 3.46 8.20
N ASN A 43 26.76 4.67 8.65
CA ASN A 43 26.19 5.73 7.81
C ASN A 43 27.22 6.67 7.19
N THR A 44 28.52 6.47 7.49
CA THR A 44 29.58 7.20 6.82
C THR A 44 29.55 6.87 5.32
N GLY A 45 29.38 7.90 4.50
CA GLY A 45 29.29 7.75 3.03
C GLY A 45 28.00 7.05 2.56
N ALA A 46 26.91 7.16 3.30
CA ALA A 46 25.62 6.53 2.94
C ALA A 46 25.11 6.95 1.56
N GLU A 47 25.29 8.22 1.17
CA GLU A 47 24.91 8.71 -0.16
C GLU A 47 25.69 8.00 -1.28
N GLN A 48 27.00 7.76 -1.09
CA GLN A 48 27.82 7.03 -2.06
C GLN A 48 27.51 5.54 -2.07
N LYS A 49 27.12 4.97 -0.94
CA LYS A 49 26.66 3.57 -0.84
C LYS A 49 25.27 3.37 -1.46
N GLY A 50 24.47 4.44 -1.54
CA GLY A 50 23.11 4.39 -2.07
C GLY A 50 22.07 3.87 -1.08
N TYR A 51 22.40 3.70 0.21
CA TYR A 51 21.45 3.31 1.25
C TYR A 51 21.86 3.84 2.62
N TYR A 52 20.86 3.90 3.52
CA TYR A 52 21.03 4.32 4.91
C TYR A 52 20.82 3.15 5.84
N THR A 53 21.71 2.95 6.81
CA THR A 53 21.50 1.99 7.89
C THR A 53 20.61 2.60 8.95
N VAL A 54 19.54 1.91 9.30
CA VAL A 54 18.48 2.41 10.18
C VAL A 54 18.15 1.40 11.27
N THR A 55 17.57 1.90 12.36
CA THR A 55 16.99 1.08 13.43
C THR A 55 15.47 1.03 13.24
N ILE A 56 14.92 -0.14 12.88
CA ILE A 56 13.48 -0.32 12.78
C ILE A 56 12.86 -0.43 14.17
N GLN A 57 11.96 0.51 14.48
CA GLN A 57 11.25 0.60 15.74
C GLN A 57 9.95 -0.20 15.74
N GLY A 58 9.25 -0.19 14.61
CA GLY A 58 8.00 -0.91 14.44
C GLY A 58 7.78 -1.29 12.99
N GLU A 59 7.02 -2.36 12.79
CA GLU A 59 6.68 -2.88 11.48
C GLU A 59 5.28 -3.46 11.47
N THR A 60 4.53 -3.22 10.39
CA THR A 60 3.20 -3.75 10.20
C THR A 60 3.08 -4.21 8.75
N ALA A 61 2.62 -5.44 8.55
CA ALA A 61 2.30 -5.94 7.23
C ALA A 61 1.10 -5.17 6.67
N VAL A 62 1.18 -4.80 5.38
CA VAL A 62 0.08 -4.18 4.66
C VAL A 62 -0.70 -5.23 3.88
N ASN A 63 -1.94 -4.91 3.50
CA ASN A 63 -2.74 -5.74 2.62
C ASN A 63 -2.22 -5.59 1.18
N GLN A 64 -1.39 -6.53 0.74
CA GLN A 64 -0.69 -6.51 -0.55
C GLN A 64 -1.42 -7.37 -1.56
N GLN A 65 -1.72 -6.80 -2.73
CA GLN A 65 -2.46 -7.48 -3.79
C GLN A 65 -2.21 -6.80 -5.15
N ASN A 66 -2.63 -7.46 -6.22
CA ASN A 66 -2.59 -6.88 -7.56
C ASN A 66 -3.78 -5.94 -7.76
N ALA A 67 -3.59 -4.87 -8.52
CA ALA A 67 -4.71 -4.15 -9.11
C ALA A 67 -5.41 -5.06 -10.13
N GLU A 68 -6.73 -4.94 -10.21
CA GLU A 68 -7.54 -5.77 -11.10
C GLU A 68 -7.98 -4.99 -12.33
N SER A 69 -7.94 -5.65 -13.48
CA SER A 69 -8.51 -5.15 -14.71
C SER A 69 -9.24 -6.26 -15.47
N PRO A 70 -10.22 -5.97 -16.28
CA PRO A 70 -10.85 -4.67 -16.51
C PRO A 70 -12.08 -4.48 -15.63
N LEU A 71 -12.32 -3.25 -15.17
CA LEU A 71 -13.63 -2.86 -14.69
C LEU A 71 -14.46 -2.40 -15.90
N THR A 72 -15.35 -3.25 -16.39
CA THR A 72 -16.19 -2.94 -17.56
C THR A 72 -17.47 -2.17 -17.20
N ASP A 73 -17.86 -2.19 -15.95
CA ASP A 73 -19.05 -1.46 -15.45
C ASP A 73 -18.77 -0.90 -14.04
N THR A 74 -18.47 0.40 -14.01
CA THR A 74 -18.18 1.12 -12.75
C THR A 74 -19.43 1.33 -11.89
N HIS A 75 -20.62 1.12 -12.43
CA HIS A 75 -21.90 1.31 -11.74
C HIS A 75 -22.46 0.01 -11.14
N LYS A 76 -21.93 -1.14 -11.54
CA LYS A 76 -22.35 -2.42 -11.00
C LYS A 76 -21.72 -2.64 -9.63
N LEU A 77 -22.56 -2.75 -8.60
CA LEU A 77 -22.11 -3.09 -7.25
C LEU A 77 -21.56 -4.52 -7.19
N LEU A 78 -20.53 -4.71 -6.37
CA LEU A 78 -20.07 -6.04 -5.99
C LEU A 78 -21.08 -6.69 -5.03
N THR A 79 -21.11 -8.01 -5.00
CA THR A 79 -21.86 -8.71 -3.97
C THR A 79 -21.31 -8.34 -2.59
N ASN A 80 -22.19 -7.92 -1.67
CA ASN A 80 -21.82 -7.47 -0.31
C ASN A 80 -20.81 -6.31 -0.29
N GLU A 81 -20.90 -5.39 -1.26
CA GLU A 81 -20.06 -4.20 -1.29
C GLU A 81 -20.30 -3.33 -0.07
N GLN A 82 -19.23 -2.83 0.50
CA GLN A 82 -19.21 -1.98 1.67
C GLN A 82 -18.87 -0.53 1.29
N PRO A 83 -19.52 0.45 1.91
CA PRO A 83 -19.22 1.85 1.63
C PRO A 83 -17.78 2.22 1.98
N ILE A 84 -17.06 2.82 1.05
CA ILE A 84 -15.77 3.44 1.34
C ILE A 84 -16.04 4.73 2.12
N LEU A 85 -15.52 4.79 3.33
CA LEU A 85 -15.67 5.94 4.21
C LEU A 85 -14.66 7.04 3.87
N ALA A 86 -13.41 6.63 3.64
CA ALA A 86 -12.33 7.54 3.33
C ALA A 86 -11.18 6.84 2.61
N VAL A 87 -10.45 7.62 1.80
CA VAL A 87 -9.14 7.29 1.27
C VAL A 87 -8.17 8.28 1.90
N ASN A 88 -7.08 7.80 2.48
CA ASN A 88 -6.12 8.58 3.26
C ASN A 88 -6.77 9.34 4.44
N PRO A 89 -7.47 8.65 5.37
CA PRO A 89 -8.34 9.26 6.36
C PRO A 89 -7.65 10.20 7.36
N ASN A 90 -6.32 10.19 7.44
CA ASN A 90 -5.58 10.93 8.45
C ASN A 90 -4.62 12.00 7.90
N ASP A 91 -4.78 12.46 6.67
CA ASP A 91 -3.89 13.46 6.02
C ASP A 91 -2.38 13.15 6.13
N SER A 92 -2.02 12.10 6.83
CA SER A 92 -0.67 11.73 7.10
C SER A 92 -0.15 10.78 6.01
N VAL A 93 0.36 11.37 4.93
CA VAL A 93 1.63 10.95 4.37
C VAL A 93 1.73 9.58 3.71
N LEU A 94 0.77 8.67 3.84
CA LEU A 94 0.95 7.27 3.41
C LEU A 94 0.39 6.95 2.03
N TYR A 95 -0.17 7.96 1.38
CA TYR A 95 -0.50 7.87 -0.04
C TYR A 95 0.79 8.02 -0.84
N VAL A 96 1.29 6.92 -1.38
CA VAL A 96 2.54 6.93 -2.13
C VAL A 96 2.53 5.86 -3.21
N LYS A 97 3.07 6.21 -4.37
CA LYS A 97 3.48 5.23 -5.39
C LYS A 97 4.99 4.99 -5.21
N LEU A 98 5.35 3.74 -4.97
CA LEU A 98 6.73 3.32 -4.83
C LEU A 98 6.96 2.11 -5.72
N GLU A 99 7.84 2.25 -6.70
CA GLU A 99 8.01 1.29 -7.79
C GLU A 99 6.65 1.00 -8.47
N ASP A 100 6.24 -0.25 -8.51
CA ASP A 100 4.97 -0.68 -9.11
C ASP A 100 3.81 -0.72 -8.12
N TYR A 101 4.05 -0.39 -6.85
CA TYR A 101 3.02 -0.42 -5.82
C TYR A 101 2.43 0.95 -5.54
N LEU A 102 1.11 1.00 -5.46
CA LEU A 102 0.35 2.13 -4.94
C LEU A 102 -0.13 1.79 -3.53
N PHE A 103 0.38 2.55 -2.55
CA PHE A 103 -0.04 2.43 -1.15
C PHE A 103 -1.21 3.36 -0.89
N LEU A 104 -2.34 2.80 -0.46
CA LEU A 104 -3.58 3.52 -0.18
C LEU A 104 -4.10 3.17 1.21
N PRO A 105 -3.86 4.05 2.20
CA PRO A 105 -4.62 4.00 3.44
C PRO A 105 -6.10 4.23 3.14
N SER A 106 -6.95 3.36 3.62
CA SER A 106 -8.38 3.38 3.29
C SER A 106 -9.20 2.96 4.49
N ALA A 107 -10.41 3.46 4.59
CA ALA A 107 -11.37 3.04 5.60
C ALA A 107 -12.70 2.73 4.96
N CYS A 108 -13.38 1.71 5.47
CA CYS A 108 -14.76 1.44 5.13
C CYS A 108 -15.63 1.26 6.38
N TRP A 109 -16.92 1.48 6.22
CA TRP A 109 -17.90 1.29 7.25
C TRP A 109 -18.44 -0.13 7.16
N THR A 110 -18.30 -0.92 8.24
CA THR A 110 -18.66 -2.34 8.21
C THR A 110 -19.02 -2.84 9.61
N THR A 111 -19.39 -4.11 9.73
CA THR A 111 -19.58 -4.76 11.03
C THR A 111 -18.24 -5.25 11.57
N LYS A 112 -18.15 -5.31 12.90
CA LYS A 112 -17.02 -5.90 13.60
C LYS A 112 -16.74 -7.32 13.10
N ASP A 113 -15.48 -7.67 13.03
CA ASP A 113 -14.97 -9.00 12.63
C ASP A 113 -15.34 -9.44 11.21
N ARG A 114 -15.83 -8.52 10.36
CA ARG A 114 -16.10 -8.82 8.96
C ARG A 114 -14.80 -8.79 8.15
N ALA A 115 -14.50 -9.89 7.50
CA ALA A 115 -13.40 -9.93 6.55
C ALA A 115 -13.76 -9.18 5.26
N LEU A 116 -12.84 -8.35 4.77
CA LEU A 116 -13.01 -7.51 3.59
C LEU A 116 -12.05 -7.93 2.49
N ASN A 117 -12.57 -8.03 1.27
CA ASN A 117 -11.77 -8.08 0.05
C ASN A 117 -11.74 -6.66 -0.54
N TRP A 118 -10.55 -6.09 -0.61
CA TRP A 118 -10.31 -4.80 -1.22
C TRP A 118 -9.90 -4.98 -2.68
N GLN A 119 -10.40 -4.13 -3.55
CA GLN A 119 -10.09 -4.15 -4.97
C GLN A 119 -9.75 -2.75 -5.43
N LEU A 120 -8.70 -2.63 -6.24
CA LEU A 120 -8.41 -1.44 -7.02
C LEU A 120 -8.55 -1.82 -8.49
N THR A 121 -9.51 -1.19 -9.17
CA THR A 121 -9.84 -1.51 -10.54
C THR A 121 -9.73 -0.28 -11.43
N TYR A 122 -9.58 -0.48 -12.73
CA TYR A 122 -9.56 0.59 -13.72
C TYR A 122 -10.24 0.12 -15.01
N ASP A 123 -10.73 1.08 -15.79
CA ASP A 123 -11.23 0.82 -17.12
C ASP A 123 -10.12 1.07 -18.15
N PRO A 124 -9.56 0.02 -18.78
CA PRO A 124 -8.48 0.16 -19.74
C PRO A 124 -8.89 0.87 -21.04
N THR A 125 -10.20 1.03 -21.27
CA THR A 125 -10.72 1.75 -22.44
C THR A 125 -10.87 3.25 -22.19
N GLN A 126 -10.88 3.66 -20.92
CA GLN A 126 -11.02 5.06 -20.55
C GLN A 126 -9.73 5.82 -20.85
N GLN A 127 -9.86 6.87 -21.67
CA GLN A 127 -8.74 7.77 -21.92
C GLN A 127 -8.47 8.64 -20.70
N PRO A 128 -7.19 8.93 -20.39
CA PRO A 128 -6.86 9.83 -19.30
C PRO A 128 -7.36 11.26 -19.60
N VAL A 129 -7.79 11.94 -18.56
CA VAL A 129 -8.03 13.38 -18.65
C VAL A 129 -6.70 14.11 -18.61
N VAL A 130 -6.45 15.02 -19.54
CA VAL A 130 -5.21 15.80 -19.60
C VAL A 130 -5.45 17.17 -18.98
N GLU A 131 -4.84 17.44 -17.84
CA GLU A 131 -4.88 18.73 -17.16
C GLU A 131 -3.46 19.21 -16.85
N ASN A 132 -3.14 20.45 -17.16
CA ASN A 132 -1.84 21.06 -16.88
C ASN A 132 -0.64 20.19 -17.37
N ARG A 133 -0.75 19.59 -18.54
CA ARG A 133 0.23 18.65 -19.12
C ARG A 133 0.45 17.35 -18.32
N LYS A 134 -0.47 17.00 -17.45
CA LYS A 134 -0.47 15.73 -16.72
C LYS A 134 -1.62 14.86 -17.20
N SER A 135 -1.36 13.58 -17.38
CA SER A 135 -2.41 12.58 -17.65
C SER A 135 -2.96 12.08 -16.33
N ILE A 136 -4.26 12.21 -16.15
CA ILE A 136 -4.99 11.80 -14.96
C ILE A 136 -5.79 10.55 -15.30
N TYR A 137 -5.51 9.46 -14.58
CA TYR A 137 -6.19 8.18 -14.73
C TYR A 137 -7.16 7.97 -13.58
N SER A 138 -8.36 7.49 -13.88
CA SER A 138 -9.35 7.13 -12.86
C SER A 138 -9.11 5.71 -12.36
N LEU A 139 -8.96 5.56 -11.06
CA LEU A 139 -8.90 4.28 -10.37
C LEU A 139 -10.08 4.17 -9.42
N TYR A 140 -10.64 2.97 -9.28
CA TYR A 140 -11.82 2.72 -8.48
C TYR A 140 -11.47 1.78 -7.34
N LEU A 141 -11.48 2.32 -6.12
CA LEU A 141 -11.28 1.55 -4.90
C LEU A 141 -12.62 1.02 -4.42
N ARG A 142 -12.69 -0.28 -4.15
CA ARG A 142 -13.88 -0.97 -3.70
C ARG A 142 -13.54 -1.93 -2.57
N ALA A 143 -14.50 -2.19 -1.70
CA ALA A 143 -14.40 -3.18 -0.64
C ALA A 143 -15.66 -4.04 -0.63
N ALA A 144 -15.50 -5.35 -0.56
CA ALA A 144 -16.61 -6.29 -0.45
C ALA A 144 -16.42 -7.20 0.76
N ALA A 145 -17.48 -7.42 1.53
CA ALA A 145 -17.43 -8.35 2.64
C ALA A 145 -17.41 -9.79 2.14
N THR A 146 -16.47 -10.57 2.66
CA THR A 146 -16.34 -12.02 2.37
C THR A 146 -16.95 -12.89 3.44
N THR A 147 -17.28 -12.32 4.60
CA THR A 147 -17.95 -12.97 5.74
C THR A 147 -19.10 -12.11 6.24
N GLY A 148 -19.96 -12.68 7.07
CA GLY A 148 -21.14 -12.01 7.59
C GLY A 148 -22.33 -12.08 6.62
N LYS A 149 -23.48 -11.56 7.06
CA LYS A 149 -24.71 -11.53 6.28
C LYS A 149 -24.98 -10.13 5.74
N PRO A 150 -25.65 -9.99 4.59
CA PRO A 150 -25.99 -8.68 4.02
C PRO A 150 -26.81 -7.79 4.97
N GLU A 151 -27.64 -8.39 5.80
CA GLU A 151 -28.50 -7.72 6.77
C GLU A 151 -27.80 -7.20 8.03
N ASP A 152 -26.53 -7.62 8.26
CA ASP A 152 -25.75 -7.17 9.40
C ASP A 152 -25.46 -5.66 9.26
N LYS A 153 -25.86 -4.89 10.26
CA LYS A 153 -25.65 -3.44 10.25
C LYS A 153 -24.18 -3.10 10.44
N ALA A 154 -23.71 -2.15 9.65
CA ALA A 154 -22.37 -1.60 9.85
C ALA A 154 -22.33 -0.77 11.15
N GLU A 155 -21.34 -1.03 12.00
CA GLU A 155 -21.23 -0.45 13.34
C GLU A 155 -19.91 0.26 13.59
N GLU A 156 -18.89 0.01 12.75
CA GLU A 156 -17.56 0.57 12.95
C GLU A 156 -16.85 0.89 11.63
N ALA A 157 -15.87 1.79 11.73
CA ALA A 157 -14.95 2.07 10.64
C ALA A 157 -13.70 1.20 10.76
N ILE A 158 -13.42 0.41 9.75
CA ILE A 158 -12.18 -0.37 9.67
C ILE A 158 -11.23 0.32 8.72
N ALA A 159 -10.03 0.67 9.22
CA ALA A 159 -8.96 1.26 8.45
C ALA A 159 -7.88 0.23 8.13
N VAL A 160 -7.42 0.22 6.89
CA VAL A 160 -6.32 -0.64 6.41
C VAL A 160 -5.36 0.15 5.54
N ILE A 161 -4.15 -0.36 5.39
CA ILE A 161 -3.22 0.10 4.35
C ILE A 161 -3.16 -0.98 3.29
N ASN A 162 -3.65 -0.64 2.10
CA ASN A 162 -3.55 -1.50 0.93
C ASN A 162 -2.29 -1.15 0.14
N ALA A 163 -1.62 -2.15 -0.41
CA ALA A 163 -0.55 -1.99 -1.39
C ALA A 163 -0.98 -2.73 -2.67
N PHE A 164 -1.34 -1.97 -3.69
CA PHE A 164 -1.79 -2.52 -4.98
C PHE A 164 -0.64 -2.51 -5.97
N ASN A 165 -0.30 -3.69 -6.51
CA ASN A 165 0.62 -3.80 -7.62
C ASN A 165 -0.07 -3.33 -8.92
N LEU A 166 0.52 -2.35 -9.58
CA LEU A 166 0.04 -1.76 -10.83
C LEU A 166 0.77 -2.30 -12.07
N ALA A 167 1.71 -3.22 -11.92
CA ALA A 167 2.55 -3.73 -13.02
C ALA A 167 1.83 -4.75 -13.93
N ASN A 168 0.56 -5.08 -13.69
CA ASN A 168 -0.21 -6.07 -14.46
C ASN A 168 -1.13 -5.42 -15.48
#